data_aa704440d484c978b5706ac0827eb2dd
#
_entry.id   aa704440d484c978b5706ac0827eb2dd
#
_cell.length_a   1.000
_cell.length_b   1.000
_cell.length_c   1.000
_cell.angle_alpha   90.00
_cell.angle_beta   90.00
_cell.angle_gamma   90.00
#
_symmetry.space_group_name_H-M   'P 1'
#
loop_
_entity.id
_entity.type
_entity.pdbx_description
1 polymer ?
#
loop_
_entity_poly.entity_id
_entity_poly.type
_entity_poly.pdbx_seq_one_letter_code
_entity_poly.pdbx_strand_id
1 'polypeptide(L)'
;MTYPGVPSVFMGDELGFEGNSGEDARRTINWEDTSYWDIQFFNEVKKLAKLRRTEDAFINGGLRWVAAEDNYLAYLRESKKSKVLVLIVAKPCTVDIDLAKLGYKVSKTLYGQKAVGSKVKFKTNTATQGVWKLS
;
A
#
# COMPACT_ATOMS: atom_id res chain seq x y z
N MET A 1 -6.26 -0.19 0.60
CA MET A 1 -6.10 0.90 1.59
C MET A 1 -5.63 2.22 0.97
N THR A 2 -4.76 2.23 -0.03
CA THR A 2 -4.17 3.45 -0.62
C THR A 2 -4.93 3.99 -1.85
N TYR A 3 -5.79 3.20 -2.46
CA TYR A 3 -6.59 3.57 -3.64
C TYR A 3 -7.78 4.49 -3.27
N PRO A 4 -8.30 5.31 -4.20
CA PRO A 4 -9.51 6.11 -3.97
C PRO A 4 -10.75 5.24 -3.68
N GLY A 5 -11.72 5.81 -2.98
CA GLY A 5 -12.97 5.13 -2.61
C GLY A 5 -12.96 4.65 -1.16
N VAL A 6 -13.98 3.92 -0.78
CA VAL A 6 -14.13 3.33 0.56
C VAL A 6 -13.51 1.92 0.54
N PRO A 7 -12.46 1.67 1.34
CA PRO A 7 -11.92 0.31 1.44
C PRO A 7 -12.97 -0.58 2.12
N SER A 8 -13.25 -1.71 1.49
CA SER A 8 -14.06 -2.77 2.05
C SER A 8 -13.16 -3.97 2.36
N VAL A 9 -13.23 -4.47 3.56
CA VAL A 9 -12.52 -5.67 4.02
C VAL A 9 -13.58 -6.74 4.26
N PHE A 10 -13.48 -7.85 3.55
CA PHE A 10 -14.33 -8.99 3.82
C PHE A 10 -13.87 -9.66 5.12
N MET A 11 -14.81 -10.17 5.90
CA MET A 11 -14.54 -10.78 7.20
C MET A 11 -13.51 -11.90 7.09
N GLY A 12 -12.38 -11.75 7.79
CA GLY A 12 -11.27 -12.71 7.79
C GLY A 12 -10.13 -12.37 6.83
N ASP A 13 -10.34 -11.49 5.82
CA ASP A 13 -9.26 -11.04 4.93
C ASP A 13 -8.11 -10.42 5.72
N GLU A 14 -8.44 -9.66 6.76
CA GLU A 14 -7.46 -9.01 7.63
C GLU A 14 -6.65 -9.99 8.47
N LEU A 15 -7.13 -11.23 8.59
CA LEU A 15 -6.51 -12.30 9.36
C LEU A 15 -5.78 -13.32 8.48
N GLY A 16 -5.85 -13.14 7.15
CA GLY A 16 -5.27 -14.06 6.18
C GLY A 16 -6.07 -15.35 6.00
N PHE A 17 -7.39 -15.32 6.24
CA PHE A 17 -8.23 -16.51 6.04
C PHE A 17 -8.30 -16.88 4.56
N GLU A 18 -8.09 -18.14 4.29
CA GLU A 18 -8.28 -18.73 2.98
C GLU A 18 -9.62 -19.46 2.91
N GLY A 19 -10.24 -19.49 1.73
CA GLY A 19 -11.47 -20.23 1.47
C GLY A 19 -11.45 -20.87 0.08
N ASN A 20 -11.85 -22.12 -0.02
CA ASN A 20 -11.96 -22.84 -1.31
C ASN A 20 -13.17 -22.39 -2.13
N SER A 21 -14.14 -21.75 -1.48
CA SER A 21 -15.36 -21.21 -2.11
C SER A 21 -15.82 -19.97 -1.33
N GLY A 22 -16.73 -19.19 -1.94
CA GLY A 22 -17.32 -18.03 -1.27
C GLY A 22 -18.12 -18.38 -0.01
N GLU A 23 -18.59 -19.61 0.14
CA GLU A 23 -19.28 -20.08 1.34
C GLU A 23 -18.30 -20.56 2.41
N ASP A 24 -17.25 -21.27 2.01
CA ASP A 24 -16.18 -21.67 2.92
C ASP A 24 -15.45 -20.46 3.53
N ALA A 25 -15.34 -19.36 2.79
CA ALA A 25 -14.78 -18.12 3.29
C ALA A 25 -15.67 -17.38 4.32
N ARG A 26 -16.92 -17.79 4.53
CA ARG A 26 -17.87 -17.18 5.50
C ARG A 26 -17.78 -17.84 6.89
N ARG A 27 -16.60 -18.18 7.34
CA ARG A 27 -16.38 -18.75 8.66
C ARG A 27 -16.53 -17.70 9.75
N THR A 28 -17.10 -18.09 10.89
CA THR A 28 -17.06 -17.26 12.10
C THR A 28 -15.64 -17.12 12.62
N ILE A 29 -15.27 -15.90 12.97
CA ILE A 29 -13.96 -15.67 13.60
C ILE A 29 -14.03 -16.14 15.04
N ASN A 30 -13.15 -17.06 15.43
CA ASN A 30 -12.92 -17.38 16.83
C ASN A 30 -11.96 -16.34 17.42
N TRP A 31 -12.47 -15.47 18.26
CA TRP A 31 -11.68 -14.41 18.89
C TRP A 31 -10.86 -14.89 20.10
N GLU A 32 -11.19 -16.06 20.64
CA GLU A 32 -10.51 -16.65 21.79
C GLU A 32 -9.28 -17.48 21.37
N ASP A 33 -9.30 -18.04 20.15
CA ASP A 33 -8.17 -18.78 19.59
C ASP A 33 -7.64 -18.06 18.35
N THR A 34 -6.46 -17.48 18.47
CA THR A 34 -5.76 -16.76 17.39
C THR A 34 -4.64 -17.57 16.74
N SER A 35 -4.53 -18.87 17.04
CA SER A 35 -3.43 -19.72 16.55
C SER A 35 -3.41 -19.86 15.01
N TYR A 36 -4.54 -19.69 14.35
CA TYR A 36 -4.70 -19.76 12.90
C TYR A 36 -4.71 -18.40 12.20
N TRP A 37 -4.45 -17.30 12.94
CA TRP A 37 -4.36 -15.96 12.35
C TRP A 37 -2.96 -15.74 11.78
N ASP A 38 -2.87 -15.15 10.59
CA ASP A 38 -1.63 -14.54 10.13
C ASP A 38 -1.43 -13.19 10.86
N ILE A 39 -0.78 -13.26 12.03
CA ILE A 39 -0.54 -12.09 12.88
C ILE A 39 0.37 -11.07 12.19
N GLN A 40 1.30 -11.51 11.35
CA GLN A 40 2.15 -10.60 10.59
C GLN A 40 1.31 -9.82 9.59
N PHE A 41 0.50 -10.50 8.81
CA PHE A 41 -0.40 -9.88 7.83
C PHE A 41 -1.43 -8.96 8.51
N PHE A 42 -2.04 -9.39 9.61
CA PHE A 42 -2.95 -8.57 10.40
C PHE A 42 -2.32 -7.25 10.85
N ASN A 43 -1.07 -7.29 11.33
CA ASN A 43 -0.36 -6.09 11.74
C ASN A 43 -0.07 -5.16 10.54
N GLU A 44 0.18 -5.70 9.36
CA GLU A 44 0.34 -4.89 8.14
C GLU A 44 -0.98 -4.24 7.72
N VAL A 45 -2.09 -4.96 7.76
CA VAL A 45 -3.43 -4.42 7.49
C VAL A 45 -3.76 -3.29 8.48
N LYS A 46 -3.47 -3.47 9.79
CA LYS A 46 -3.64 -2.42 10.80
C LYS A 46 -2.83 -1.16 10.50
N LYS A 47 -1.57 -1.30 10.10
CA LYS A 47 -0.71 -0.16 9.73
C LYS A 47 -1.30 0.60 8.55
N LEU A 48 -1.71 -0.12 7.50
CA LEU A 48 -2.30 0.48 6.29
C LEU A 48 -3.66 1.12 6.58
N ALA A 49 -4.50 0.51 7.41
CA ALA A 49 -5.79 1.07 7.84
C ALA A 49 -5.60 2.36 8.66
N LYS A 50 -4.61 2.38 9.57
CA LYS A 50 -4.24 3.59 10.30
C LYS A 50 -3.77 4.68 9.35
N LEU A 51 -2.87 4.34 8.42
CA LEU A 51 -2.35 5.28 7.43
C LEU A 51 -3.49 5.85 6.57
N ARG A 52 -4.44 5.00 6.11
CA ARG A 52 -5.64 5.42 5.38
C ARG A 52 -6.46 6.47 6.12
N ARG A 53 -6.58 6.34 7.43
CA ARG A 53 -7.40 7.23 8.28
C ARG A 53 -6.69 8.52 8.70
N THR A 54 -5.37 8.56 8.63
CA THR A 54 -4.58 9.69 9.15
C THR A 54 -3.89 10.52 8.08
N GLU A 55 -3.65 9.95 6.89
CA GLU A 55 -2.97 10.68 5.82
C GLU A 55 -3.99 11.39 4.91
N ASP A 56 -3.95 12.70 4.91
CA ASP A 56 -4.92 13.54 4.17
C ASP A 56 -4.96 13.25 2.67
N ALA A 57 -3.83 12.89 2.08
CA ALA A 57 -3.77 12.47 0.68
C ALA A 57 -4.64 11.24 0.39
N PHE A 58 -4.77 10.32 1.35
CA PHE A 58 -5.63 9.15 1.17
C PHE A 58 -7.10 9.43 1.45
N ILE A 59 -7.40 10.39 2.33
CA ILE A 59 -8.78 10.78 2.70
C ILE A 59 -9.37 11.65 1.59
N ASN A 60 -8.69 12.75 1.23
CA ASN A 60 -9.20 13.83 0.41
C ASN A 60 -8.51 13.96 -0.95
N GLY A 61 -7.45 13.20 -1.20
CA GLY A 61 -6.63 13.35 -2.39
C GLY A 61 -7.20 12.66 -3.63
N GLY A 62 -6.96 13.26 -4.79
CA GLY A 62 -7.12 12.61 -6.08
C GLY A 62 -6.03 11.55 -6.34
N LEU A 63 -6.14 10.86 -7.47
CA LEU A 63 -5.15 9.90 -7.95
C LEU A 63 -4.58 10.36 -9.29
N ARG A 64 -3.26 10.29 -9.43
CA ARG A 64 -2.57 10.51 -10.69
C ARG A 64 -1.55 9.40 -10.92
N TRP A 65 -1.64 8.73 -12.06
CA TRP A 65 -0.69 7.68 -12.44
C TRP A 65 0.70 8.28 -12.70
N VAL A 66 1.73 7.57 -12.24
CA VAL A 66 3.15 7.86 -12.46
C VAL A 66 3.77 6.82 -13.36
N ALA A 67 3.46 5.54 -13.13
CA ALA A 67 3.85 4.42 -13.96
C ALA A 67 2.81 3.30 -13.90
N ALA A 68 2.59 2.65 -15.04
CA ALA A 68 1.76 1.46 -15.16
C ALA A 68 2.51 0.48 -16.07
N GLU A 69 3.37 -0.33 -15.46
CA GLU A 69 4.25 -1.30 -16.14
C GLU A 69 3.77 -2.73 -15.86
N ASP A 70 4.24 -3.68 -16.63
CA ASP A 70 3.83 -5.09 -16.47
C ASP A 70 4.14 -5.68 -15.08
N ASN A 71 5.14 -5.13 -14.39
CA ASN A 71 5.63 -5.65 -13.12
C ASN A 71 5.33 -4.76 -11.93
N TYR A 72 4.98 -3.49 -12.15
CA TYR A 72 4.65 -2.57 -11.07
C TYR A 72 3.73 -1.45 -11.48
N LEU A 73 3.01 -0.94 -10.49
CA LEU A 73 2.17 0.25 -10.58
C LEU A 73 2.70 1.32 -9.64
N ALA A 74 2.74 2.56 -10.10
CA ALA A 74 3.03 3.71 -9.24
C ALA A 74 2.05 4.84 -9.49
N TYR A 75 1.54 5.44 -8.42
CA TYR A 75 0.61 6.57 -8.50
C TYR A 75 0.79 7.54 -7.35
N LEU A 76 0.43 8.77 -7.60
CA LEU A 76 0.34 9.82 -6.59
C LEU A 76 -1.08 9.87 -6.03
N ARG A 77 -1.17 10.08 -4.73
CA ARG A 77 -2.35 10.58 -4.05
C ARG A 77 -2.05 12.00 -3.61
N GLU A 78 -2.84 12.94 -4.08
CA GLU A 78 -2.54 14.37 -3.94
C GLU A 78 -3.76 15.11 -3.41
N SER A 79 -3.60 15.74 -2.24
CA SER A 79 -4.54 16.68 -1.65
C SER A 79 -3.90 18.07 -1.52
N LYS A 80 -4.67 19.04 -1.05
CA LYS A 80 -4.12 20.38 -0.76
C LYS A 80 -3.07 20.34 0.36
N LYS A 81 -3.18 19.40 1.31
CA LYS A 81 -2.34 19.31 2.51
C LYS A 81 -1.22 18.30 2.43
N SER A 82 -1.34 17.30 1.56
CA SER A 82 -0.40 16.20 1.51
C SER A 82 -0.29 15.58 0.12
N LYS A 83 0.91 15.10 -0.19
CA LYS A 83 1.20 14.34 -1.40
C LYS A 83 1.94 13.07 -1.02
N VAL A 84 1.52 11.96 -1.60
CA VAL A 84 2.03 10.62 -1.29
C VAL A 84 2.25 9.86 -2.59
N LEU A 85 3.44 9.29 -2.77
CA LEU A 85 3.70 8.29 -3.80
C LEU A 85 3.38 6.91 -3.23
N VAL A 86 2.66 6.12 -4.01
CA VAL A 86 2.39 4.69 -3.76
C VAL A 86 3.02 3.88 -4.88
N LEU A 87 3.75 2.84 -4.52
CA LEU A 87 4.32 1.86 -5.43
C LEU A 87 3.87 0.46 -5.00
N ILE A 88 3.43 -0.33 -5.97
CA ILE A 88 3.09 -1.75 -5.80
C ILE A 88 3.85 -2.52 -6.86
N VAL A 89 4.74 -3.40 -6.44
CA VAL A 89 5.52 -4.29 -7.31
C VAL A 89 4.97 -5.70 -7.17
N ALA A 90 4.50 -6.27 -8.26
CA ALA A 90 3.91 -7.62 -8.29
C ALA A 90 4.93 -8.70 -8.64
N LYS A 91 5.96 -8.36 -9.42
CA LYS A 91 6.95 -9.31 -9.95
C LYS A 91 8.37 -8.75 -9.86
N PRO A 92 9.41 -9.60 -9.90
CA PRO A 92 10.81 -9.14 -9.94
C PRO A 92 11.04 -8.10 -11.03
N CYS A 93 11.60 -6.95 -10.66
CA CYS A 93 11.93 -5.89 -11.63
C CYS A 93 12.93 -4.88 -11.05
N THR A 94 13.34 -3.95 -11.92
CA THR A 94 14.01 -2.72 -11.51
C THR A 94 13.00 -1.58 -11.55
N VAL A 95 12.84 -0.88 -10.43
CA VAL A 95 12.04 0.34 -10.34
C VAL A 95 12.96 1.53 -10.52
N ASP A 96 12.58 2.49 -11.35
CA ASP A 96 13.30 3.77 -11.52
C ASP A 96 12.26 4.89 -11.74
N ILE A 97 11.91 5.59 -10.68
CA ILE A 97 10.94 6.71 -10.70
C ILE A 97 11.68 8.00 -10.35
N ASP A 98 11.72 8.92 -11.30
CA ASP A 98 12.34 10.23 -11.13
C ASP A 98 11.29 11.25 -10.65
N LEU A 99 11.27 11.47 -9.35
CA LEU A 99 10.35 12.42 -8.71
C LEU A 99 10.71 13.89 -8.99
N ALA A 100 11.98 14.18 -9.34
CA ALA A 100 12.38 15.55 -9.69
C ALA A 100 11.62 16.06 -10.92
N LYS A 101 11.36 15.18 -11.90
CA LYS A 101 10.54 15.52 -13.08
C LYS A 101 9.10 15.88 -12.72
N LEU A 102 8.64 15.45 -11.57
CA LEU A 102 7.30 15.74 -11.04
C LEU A 102 7.29 16.92 -10.05
N GLY A 103 8.48 17.49 -9.77
CA GLY A 103 8.65 18.58 -8.80
C GLY A 103 8.64 18.11 -7.34
N TYR A 104 8.96 16.83 -7.07
CA TYR A 104 8.89 16.25 -5.73
C TYR A 104 10.19 15.60 -5.28
N LYS A 105 10.28 15.43 -3.96
CA LYS A 105 11.26 14.57 -3.29
C LYS A 105 10.60 13.82 -2.14
N VAL A 106 11.14 12.67 -1.78
CA VAL A 106 10.71 11.89 -0.60
C VAL A 106 11.09 12.66 0.65
N SER A 107 10.10 12.99 1.46
CA SER A 107 10.28 13.60 2.79
C SER A 107 10.25 12.56 3.91
N LYS A 108 9.46 11.49 3.75
CA LYS A 108 9.32 10.43 4.75
C LYS A 108 8.82 9.13 4.12
N THR A 109 9.41 8.00 4.51
CA THR A 109 8.80 6.68 4.26
C THR A 109 7.67 6.46 5.25
N LEU A 110 6.46 6.22 4.73
CA LEU A 110 5.27 5.95 5.53
C LEU A 110 5.05 4.44 5.71
N TYR A 111 5.40 3.64 4.68
CA TYR A 111 5.22 2.20 4.71
C TYR A 111 6.13 1.49 3.69
N GLY A 112 6.56 0.27 3.97
CA GLY A 112 7.29 -0.62 3.06
C GLY A 112 8.71 -0.17 2.75
N GLN A 113 9.11 -0.27 1.49
CA GLN A 113 10.46 -0.01 1.00
C GLN A 113 10.93 1.41 1.34
N LYS A 114 12.16 1.54 1.86
CA LYS A 114 12.77 2.85 2.15
C LYS A 114 13.22 3.55 0.87
N ALA A 115 13.02 4.85 0.80
CA ALA A 115 13.57 5.71 -0.23
C ALA A 115 13.88 7.09 0.35
N VAL A 116 14.79 7.82 -0.30
CA VAL A 116 15.21 9.17 0.07
C VAL A 116 15.50 10.00 -1.20
N GLY A 117 15.40 11.33 -1.10
CA GLY A 117 15.70 12.23 -2.20
C GLY A 117 14.65 12.23 -3.29
N SER A 118 15.05 12.61 -4.50
CA SER A 118 14.16 12.80 -5.66
C SER A 118 14.11 11.60 -6.62
N LYS A 119 14.65 10.45 -6.23
CA LYS A 119 14.56 9.20 -7.01
C LYS A 119 14.14 8.04 -6.13
N VAL A 120 13.19 7.24 -6.63
CA VAL A 120 12.88 5.92 -6.08
C VAL A 120 13.45 4.89 -7.04
N LYS A 121 14.65 4.40 -6.71
CA LYS A 121 15.38 3.45 -7.54
C LYS A 121 15.89 2.26 -6.74
N PHE A 122 15.45 1.07 -7.10
CA PHE A 122 15.93 -0.19 -6.53
C PHE A 122 15.60 -1.37 -7.44
N LYS A 123 16.28 -2.50 -7.20
CA LYS A 123 15.96 -3.80 -7.80
C LYS A 123 15.33 -4.69 -6.74
N THR A 124 14.29 -5.42 -7.11
CA THR A 124 13.67 -6.42 -6.24
C THR A 124 13.49 -7.74 -6.97
N ASN A 125 13.64 -8.84 -6.22
CA ASN A 125 13.43 -10.19 -6.70
C ASN A 125 12.09 -10.77 -6.21
N THR A 126 11.32 -10.00 -5.44
CA THR A 126 10.02 -10.40 -4.88
C THR A 126 9.00 -9.29 -5.02
N ALA A 127 7.73 -9.62 -4.86
CA ALA A 127 6.69 -8.63 -4.68
C ALA A 127 7.04 -7.71 -3.50
N THR A 128 6.82 -6.41 -3.66
CA THR A 128 7.10 -5.42 -2.62
C THR A 128 6.26 -4.17 -2.81
N GLN A 129 6.21 -3.33 -1.81
CA GLN A 129 5.47 -2.07 -1.86
C GLN A 129 6.22 -0.95 -1.16
N GLY A 130 5.85 0.27 -1.51
CA GLY A 130 6.34 1.46 -0.85
C GLY A 130 5.32 2.58 -0.84
N VAL A 131 5.28 3.31 0.26
CA VAL A 131 4.45 4.50 0.43
C VAL A 131 5.30 5.61 1.03
N TRP A 132 5.42 6.70 0.30
CA TRP A 132 6.29 7.81 0.69
C TRP A 132 5.54 9.13 0.68
N LYS A 133 5.69 9.89 1.75
CA LYS A 133 5.28 11.29 1.79
C LYS A 133 6.27 12.13 0.98
N LEU A 134 5.74 13.06 0.23
CA LEU A 134 6.50 13.93 -0.65
C LEU A 134 6.49 15.38 -0.15
N SER A 135 7.53 16.12 -0.49
CA SER A 135 7.64 17.57 -0.33
C SER A 135 8.14 18.22 -1.61
#